data_34aaffe12be88e919759320b071f2d2c
#
_entry.id   34aaffe12be88e919759320b071f2d2c
#
_cell.length_a   1.000
_cell.length_b   1.000
_cell.length_c   1.000
_cell.angle_alpha   90.00
_cell.angle_beta   90.00
_cell.angle_gamma   90.00
#
_symmetry.space_group_name_H-M   'P 1'
#
loop_
_entity.id
_entity.type
_entity.pdbx_description
1 polymer ?
#
loop_
_entity_poly.entity_id
_entity_poly.type
_entity_poly.pdbx_seq_one_letter_code
_entity_poly.pdbx_strand_id
1 'polypeptide(L)'
;MANVYELKHPLIQHKLAILRNKDTGVKEFRELVGEIAGLMCYEATRNLPTEEVEVETPVAVAKCRMLAGKKLAIIPILRAGLGMVDNMVDMIPSAKIGHIGLYRDPETHKPVEYYCKLPEDIGSRQVYVVDPMLATGGSAIAAIDFLKQHGCKSIIMMNIIGCPEGIAAVQKAHPDVDIYIAACDEKLNDHAYIVPGLGDAGDRIFGTK
;
A
#
# COMPACT_ATOMS: atom_id res chain seq x y z
N MET A 1 -11.89 -14.90 5.90
CA MET A 1 -10.43 -14.88 6.22
C MET A 1 -9.81 -13.98 5.16
N ALA A 2 -8.97 -13.02 5.54
CA ALA A 2 -8.31 -12.10 4.60
C ALA A 2 -7.51 -12.88 3.54
N ASN A 3 -7.62 -12.48 2.29
CA ASN A 3 -6.85 -13.07 1.21
C ASN A 3 -5.48 -12.38 1.10
N VAL A 4 -4.48 -13.15 0.67
CA VAL A 4 -3.15 -12.64 0.34
C VAL A 4 -2.93 -12.85 -1.15
N TYR A 5 -2.73 -11.76 -1.87
CA TYR A 5 -2.49 -11.74 -3.31
C TYR A 5 -1.02 -11.42 -3.59
N GLU A 6 -0.22 -12.45 -3.84
CA GLU A 6 1.15 -12.27 -4.29
C GLU A 6 1.18 -12.03 -5.80
N LEU A 7 1.67 -10.87 -6.20
CA LEU A 7 1.63 -10.40 -7.59
C LEU A 7 2.88 -10.84 -8.37
N LYS A 8 2.79 -12.00 -9.02
CA LYS A 8 3.89 -12.62 -9.78
C LYS A 8 4.01 -12.11 -11.23
N HIS A 9 3.61 -10.86 -11.49
CA HIS A 9 3.72 -10.27 -12.81
C HIS A 9 5.20 -10.06 -13.20
N PRO A 10 5.65 -10.44 -14.42
CA PRO A 10 7.06 -10.35 -14.83
C PRO A 10 7.66 -8.95 -14.68
N LEU A 11 6.91 -7.87 -14.99
CA LEU A 11 7.41 -6.50 -14.82
C LEU A 11 7.62 -6.15 -13.34
N ILE A 12 6.74 -6.60 -12.44
CA ILE A 12 6.90 -6.39 -11.00
C ILE A 12 8.16 -7.12 -10.54
N GLN A 13 8.33 -8.37 -10.92
CA GLN A 13 9.49 -9.18 -10.50
C GLN A 13 10.81 -8.62 -11.05
N HIS A 14 10.82 -8.14 -12.30
CA HIS A 14 11.99 -7.48 -12.88
C HIS A 14 12.39 -6.23 -12.08
N LYS A 15 11.43 -5.34 -11.83
CA LYS A 15 11.66 -4.10 -11.07
C LYS A 15 12.08 -4.39 -9.62
N LEU A 16 11.47 -5.40 -9.01
CA LEU A 16 11.82 -5.84 -7.66
C LEU A 16 13.26 -6.36 -7.58
N ALA A 17 13.74 -7.09 -8.60
CA ALA A 17 15.13 -7.55 -8.64
C ALA A 17 16.12 -6.37 -8.63
N ILE A 18 15.86 -5.30 -9.38
CA ILE A 18 16.68 -4.08 -9.39
C ILE A 18 16.55 -3.35 -8.04
N LEU A 19 15.32 -3.23 -7.52
CA LEU A 19 15.05 -2.57 -6.23
C LEU A 19 15.84 -3.22 -5.07
N ARG A 20 15.96 -4.55 -5.07
CA ARG A 20 16.67 -5.30 -4.04
C ARG A 20 18.17 -5.09 -4.07
N ASN A 21 18.75 -4.77 -5.23
CA ASN A 21 20.20 -4.60 -5.36
C ASN A 21 20.69 -3.50 -4.41
N LYS A 22 21.69 -3.83 -3.59
CA LYS A 22 22.30 -2.90 -2.61
C LYS A 22 22.90 -1.66 -3.25
N ASP A 23 23.34 -1.75 -4.51
CA ASP A 23 23.99 -0.67 -5.25
C ASP A 23 22.98 0.23 -6.00
N THR A 24 21.68 -0.08 -5.95
CA THR A 24 20.63 0.78 -6.52
C THR A 24 20.59 2.12 -5.77
N GLY A 25 20.89 3.19 -6.49
CA GLY A 25 20.94 4.54 -5.94
C GLY A 25 19.58 5.09 -5.51
N VAL A 26 19.58 6.11 -4.66
CA VAL A 26 18.36 6.71 -4.05
C VAL A 26 17.31 7.11 -5.10
N LYS A 27 17.74 7.74 -6.21
CA LYS A 27 16.82 8.17 -7.27
C LYS A 27 16.11 6.97 -7.90
N GLU A 28 16.88 6.00 -8.37
CA GLU A 28 16.36 4.80 -9.02
C GLU A 28 15.50 3.96 -8.07
N PHE A 29 15.93 3.84 -6.81
CA PHE A 29 15.14 3.13 -5.79
C PHE A 29 13.75 3.75 -5.61
N ARG A 30 13.67 5.08 -5.53
CA ARG A 30 12.41 5.82 -5.40
C ARG A 30 11.52 5.66 -6.64
N GLU A 31 12.09 5.75 -7.83
CA GLU A 31 11.38 5.54 -9.09
C GLU A 31 10.80 4.12 -9.15
N LEU A 32 11.59 3.09 -8.82
CA LEU A 32 11.16 1.70 -8.80
C LEU A 32 10.05 1.43 -7.78
N VAL A 33 10.12 2.01 -6.58
CA VAL A 33 9.05 1.92 -5.58
C VAL A 33 7.73 2.43 -6.14
N GLY A 34 7.74 3.60 -6.77
CA GLY A 34 6.56 4.19 -7.40
C GLY A 34 6.02 3.33 -8.55
N GLU A 35 6.89 2.88 -9.45
CA GLU A 35 6.51 2.04 -10.61
C GLU A 35 5.89 0.70 -10.18
N ILE A 36 6.46 0.04 -9.17
CA ILE A 36 5.90 -1.19 -8.59
C ILE A 36 4.54 -0.88 -7.97
N ALA A 37 4.42 0.22 -7.21
CA ALA A 37 3.17 0.62 -6.58
C ALA A 37 2.06 0.89 -7.63
N GLY A 38 2.38 1.52 -8.75
CA GLY A 38 1.45 1.71 -9.87
C GLY A 38 0.96 0.39 -10.46
N LEU A 39 1.87 -0.55 -10.75
CA LEU A 39 1.50 -1.88 -11.24
C LEU A 39 0.64 -2.66 -10.24
N MET A 40 0.98 -2.58 -8.95
CA MET A 40 0.18 -3.18 -7.88
C MET A 40 -1.20 -2.54 -7.77
N CYS A 41 -1.29 -1.22 -7.92
CA CYS A 41 -2.54 -0.48 -7.92
C CYS A 41 -3.48 -0.97 -9.02
N TYR A 42 -2.97 -1.19 -10.24
CA TYR A 42 -3.75 -1.74 -11.35
C TYR A 42 -4.38 -3.10 -10.98
N GLU A 43 -3.63 -4.00 -10.36
CA GLU A 43 -4.15 -5.30 -9.93
C GLU A 43 -5.12 -5.18 -8.75
N ALA A 44 -4.78 -4.38 -7.75
CA ALA A 44 -5.61 -4.23 -6.55
C ALA A 44 -6.95 -3.53 -6.82
N THR A 45 -7.06 -2.79 -7.93
CA THR A 45 -8.28 -2.10 -8.35
C THR A 45 -9.14 -2.89 -9.34
N ARG A 46 -8.75 -4.10 -9.70
CA ARG A 46 -9.42 -4.95 -10.71
C ARG A 46 -10.92 -5.13 -10.47
N ASN A 47 -11.34 -5.21 -9.21
CA ASN A 47 -12.71 -5.49 -8.81
C ASN A 47 -13.49 -4.25 -8.35
N LEU A 48 -13.02 -3.04 -8.70
CA LEU A 48 -13.78 -1.83 -8.39
C LEU A 48 -15.13 -1.83 -9.07
N PRO A 49 -16.21 -1.41 -8.37
CA PRO A 49 -17.55 -1.35 -8.95
C PRO A 49 -17.59 -0.31 -10.08
N THR A 50 -18.30 -0.65 -11.14
CA THR A 50 -18.54 0.23 -12.28
C THR A 50 -20.03 0.35 -12.55
N GLU A 51 -20.46 1.49 -13.09
CA GLU A 51 -21.83 1.76 -13.54
C GLU A 51 -21.87 2.09 -15.04
N GLU A 52 -22.99 1.81 -15.68
CA GLU A 52 -23.22 2.17 -17.08
C GLU A 52 -23.63 3.64 -17.15
N VAL A 53 -22.99 4.40 -18.04
CA VAL A 53 -23.30 5.80 -18.34
C VAL A 53 -23.36 6.01 -19.84
N GLU A 54 -24.20 6.95 -20.28
CA GLU A 54 -24.21 7.41 -21.66
C GLU A 54 -23.16 8.50 -21.84
N VAL A 55 -22.33 8.35 -22.87
CA VAL A 55 -21.26 9.31 -23.23
C VAL A 55 -21.49 9.76 -24.66
N GLU A 56 -21.64 11.05 -24.87
CA GLU A 56 -21.68 11.65 -26.20
C GLU A 56 -20.27 11.66 -26.80
N THR A 57 -20.11 10.89 -27.89
CA THR A 57 -18.84 10.87 -28.64
C THR A 57 -18.98 11.79 -29.87
N PRO A 58 -17.89 12.11 -30.57
CA PRO A 58 -17.97 12.90 -31.80
C PRO A 58 -18.84 12.28 -32.92
N VAL A 59 -19.24 11.02 -32.79
CA VAL A 59 -19.99 10.29 -33.83
C VAL A 59 -21.40 9.92 -33.38
N ALA A 60 -21.57 9.43 -32.13
CA ALA A 60 -22.84 8.96 -31.61
C ALA A 60 -22.81 8.83 -30.08
N VAL A 61 -23.98 8.64 -29.44
CA VAL A 61 -24.06 8.29 -28.02
C VAL A 61 -23.60 6.83 -27.81
N ALA A 62 -22.66 6.62 -26.93
CA ALA A 62 -22.13 5.33 -26.55
C ALA A 62 -22.49 4.99 -25.10
N LYS A 63 -22.83 3.72 -24.82
CA LYS A 63 -22.94 3.18 -23.48
C LYS A 63 -21.57 2.75 -23.00
N CYS A 64 -21.07 3.41 -21.96
CA CYS A 64 -19.75 3.21 -21.39
C CYS A 64 -19.84 2.78 -19.93
N ARG A 65 -18.75 2.22 -19.40
CA ARG A 65 -18.63 1.91 -17.97
C ARG A 65 -17.67 2.89 -17.30
N MET A 66 -18.13 3.47 -16.20
CA MET A 66 -17.32 4.33 -15.35
C MET A 66 -17.26 3.78 -13.93
N LEU A 67 -16.24 4.15 -13.17
CA LEU A 67 -16.14 3.78 -11.75
C LEU A 67 -17.33 4.33 -10.99
N ALA A 68 -18.06 3.44 -10.30
CA ALA A 68 -19.23 3.79 -9.52
C ALA A 68 -18.89 4.43 -8.18
N GLY A 69 -19.77 5.29 -7.69
CA GLY A 69 -19.76 5.83 -6.35
C GLY A 69 -18.51 6.65 -5.95
N LYS A 70 -18.26 6.71 -4.66
CA LYS A 70 -17.05 7.34 -4.10
C LYS A 70 -15.85 6.41 -4.30
N LYS A 71 -14.83 6.98 -4.91
CA LYS A 71 -13.65 6.27 -5.39
C LYS A 71 -12.69 5.95 -4.24
N LEU A 72 -11.41 6.04 -4.47
CA LEU A 72 -10.38 5.55 -3.57
C LEU A 72 -9.90 6.60 -2.58
N ALA A 73 -9.32 6.13 -1.48
CA ALA A 73 -8.39 6.90 -0.66
C ALA A 73 -7.09 6.10 -0.50
N ILE A 74 -5.96 6.78 -0.65
CA ILE A 74 -4.62 6.22 -0.49
C ILE A 74 -4.07 6.75 0.82
N ILE A 75 -3.66 5.85 1.71
CA ILE A 75 -3.20 6.20 3.05
C ILE A 75 -1.79 5.62 3.26
N PRO A 76 -0.75 6.38 2.96
CA PRO A 76 0.61 5.97 3.28
C PRO A 76 0.87 5.96 4.78
N ILE A 77 1.55 4.92 5.25
CA ILE A 77 2.18 4.91 6.56
C ILE A 77 3.47 5.70 6.44
N LEU A 78 3.55 6.83 7.15
CA LEU A 78 4.73 7.69 7.11
C LEU A 78 5.92 7.00 7.78
N ARG A 79 7.14 7.16 7.26
CA ARG A 79 7.55 7.95 6.07
C ARG A 79 7.55 7.15 4.76
N ALA A 80 7.92 5.85 4.80
CA ALA A 80 8.25 5.05 3.62
C ALA A 80 7.08 4.89 2.64
N GLY A 81 5.85 4.81 3.12
CA GLY A 81 4.64 4.72 2.29
C GLY A 81 4.47 5.87 1.29
N LEU A 82 5.07 7.04 1.55
CA LEU A 82 5.02 8.18 0.63
C LEU A 82 5.59 7.84 -0.76
N GLY A 83 6.61 6.98 -0.82
CA GLY A 83 7.20 6.56 -2.10
C GLY A 83 6.24 5.82 -3.04
N MET A 84 5.13 5.31 -2.52
CA MET A 84 4.14 4.56 -3.31
C MET A 84 3.01 5.45 -3.85
N VAL A 85 2.83 6.67 -3.34
CA VAL A 85 1.60 7.46 -3.53
C VAL A 85 1.47 8.02 -4.94
N ASP A 86 2.51 8.68 -5.45
CA ASP A 86 2.42 9.50 -6.67
C ASP A 86 2.00 8.65 -7.88
N ASN A 87 2.63 7.50 -8.10
CA ASN A 87 2.28 6.63 -9.22
C ASN A 87 0.87 5.99 -9.08
N MET A 88 0.36 5.82 -7.87
CA MET A 88 -1.03 5.39 -7.67
C MET A 88 -2.01 6.54 -7.98
N VAL A 89 -1.66 7.78 -7.63
CA VAL A 89 -2.46 8.97 -7.98
C VAL A 89 -2.47 9.21 -9.48
N ASP A 90 -1.34 9.02 -10.16
CA ASP A 90 -1.28 9.11 -11.63
C ASP A 90 -2.24 8.13 -12.30
N MET A 91 -2.42 6.94 -11.75
CA MET A 91 -3.40 5.96 -12.24
C MET A 91 -4.83 6.32 -11.87
N ILE A 92 -5.05 6.93 -10.70
CA ILE A 92 -6.38 7.28 -10.19
C ILE A 92 -6.38 8.73 -9.68
N PRO A 93 -6.38 9.73 -10.59
CA PRO A 93 -6.26 11.14 -10.22
C PRO A 93 -7.36 11.65 -9.29
N SER A 94 -8.48 10.95 -9.21
CA SER A 94 -9.59 11.30 -8.31
C SER A 94 -9.47 10.69 -6.90
N ALA A 95 -8.41 9.90 -6.63
CA ALA A 95 -8.16 9.38 -5.29
C ALA A 95 -7.88 10.52 -4.31
N LYS A 96 -8.39 10.39 -3.08
CA LYS A 96 -8.00 11.28 -1.99
C LYS A 96 -6.83 10.69 -1.24
N ILE A 97 -5.99 11.55 -0.69
CA ILE A 97 -4.83 11.15 0.10
C ILE A 97 -5.07 11.55 1.55
N GLY A 98 -4.87 10.62 2.47
CA GLY A 98 -4.69 10.90 3.89
C GLY A 98 -3.32 10.41 4.33
N HIS A 99 -2.92 10.71 5.55
CA HIS A 99 -1.61 10.32 6.08
C HIS A 99 -1.76 9.82 7.49
N ILE A 100 -1.04 8.73 7.82
CA ILE A 100 -0.88 8.23 9.18
C ILE A 100 0.60 8.18 9.51
N GLY A 101 1.00 8.92 10.54
CA GLY A 101 2.33 8.90 11.10
C GLY A 101 2.37 8.06 12.37
N LEU A 102 3.20 7.03 12.36
CA LEU A 102 3.41 6.14 13.50
C LEU A 102 4.88 6.12 13.88
N TYR A 103 5.16 6.14 15.18
CA TYR A 103 6.48 5.79 15.68
C TYR A 103 6.37 4.66 16.69
N ARG A 104 7.44 3.95 16.90
CA ARG A 104 7.50 2.92 17.93
C ARG A 104 7.97 3.54 19.23
N ASP A 105 7.13 3.49 20.25
CA ASP A 105 7.49 3.98 21.57
C ASP A 105 8.74 3.24 22.08
N PRO A 106 9.78 3.95 22.54
CA PRO A 106 11.06 3.33 22.90
C PRO A 106 10.98 2.47 24.16
N GLU A 107 10.01 2.68 25.05
CA GLU A 107 9.86 1.93 26.29
C GLU A 107 8.92 0.75 26.12
N THR A 108 7.76 0.98 25.50
CA THR A 108 6.72 -0.06 25.36
C THR A 108 6.83 -0.86 24.07
N HIS A 109 7.64 -0.40 23.11
CA HIS A 109 7.76 -0.92 21.74
C HIS A 109 6.43 -0.98 20.96
N LYS A 110 5.39 -0.32 21.45
CA LYS A 110 4.09 -0.25 20.78
C LYS A 110 4.08 0.88 19.75
N PRO A 111 3.36 0.72 18.64
CA PRO A 111 3.14 1.80 17.70
C PRO A 111 2.25 2.88 18.34
N VAL A 112 2.69 4.13 18.23
CA VAL A 112 1.99 5.32 18.70
C VAL A 112 1.77 6.25 17.52
N GLU A 113 0.54 6.74 17.38
CA GLU A 113 0.19 7.75 16.39
C GLU A 113 0.75 9.12 16.82
N TYR A 114 1.47 9.79 15.92
CA TYR A 114 1.87 11.18 16.10
C TYR A 114 1.23 12.12 15.08
N TYR A 115 0.63 11.57 14.02
CA TYR A 115 -0.04 12.34 12.98
C TYR A 115 -1.10 11.50 12.28
N CYS A 116 -2.31 12.04 12.20
CA CYS A 116 -3.39 11.48 11.43
C CYS A 116 -4.19 12.59 10.74
N LYS A 117 -4.21 12.57 9.41
CA LYS A 117 -5.05 13.49 8.62
C LYS A 117 -5.73 12.67 7.53
N LEU A 118 -7.04 12.52 7.64
CA LEU A 118 -7.85 11.72 6.74
C LEU A 118 -8.88 12.59 6.00
N PRO A 119 -9.33 12.19 4.81
CA PRO A 119 -10.50 12.79 4.16
C PRO A 119 -11.74 12.67 5.05
N GLU A 120 -12.57 13.71 5.12
CA GLU A 120 -13.80 13.72 5.94
C GLU A 120 -14.77 12.58 5.60
N ASP A 121 -14.80 12.17 4.32
CA ASP A 121 -15.65 11.10 3.81
C ASP A 121 -14.97 9.73 3.75
N ILE A 122 -13.90 9.52 4.53
CA ILE A 122 -13.07 8.30 4.48
C ILE A 122 -13.89 7.02 4.67
N GLY A 123 -14.88 7.03 5.55
CA GLY A 123 -15.75 5.89 5.85
C GLY A 123 -16.60 5.39 4.67
N SER A 124 -16.72 6.17 3.60
CA SER A 124 -17.46 5.80 2.37
C SER A 124 -16.55 5.45 1.19
N ARG A 125 -15.22 5.42 1.40
CA ARG A 125 -14.24 5.14 0.35
C ARG A 125 -13.65 3.73 0.49
N GLN A 126 -13.19 3.18 -0.63
CA GLN A 126 -12.25 2.07 -0.62
C GLN A 126 -10.88 2.63 -0.22
N VAL A 127 -10.35 2.15 0.90
CA VAL A 127 -9.08 2.65 1.47
C VAL A 127 -7.94 1.69 1.11
N TYR A 128 -6.87 2.24 0.56
CA TYR A 128 -5.61 1.53 0.31
C TYR A 128 -4.56 2.04 1.29
N VAL A 129 -4.19 1.22 2.25
CA VAL A 129 -3.07 1.47 3.15
C VAL A 129 -1.79 1.01 2.47
N VAL A 130 -0.82 1.88 2.33
CA VAL A 130 0.41 1.59 1.59
C VAL A 130 1.65 1.77 2.45
N ASP A 131 2.50 0.75 2.44
CA ASP A 131 3.82 0.74 3.07
C ASP A 131 4.71 -0.23 2.30
N PRO A 132 5.93 0.12 1.90
CA PRO A 132 6.81 -0.77 1.15
C PRO A 132 7.09 -2.12 1.83
N MET A 133 7.07 -2.17 3.16
CA MET A 133 7.49 -3.36 3.90
C MET A 133 6.46 -3.83 4.93
N LEU A 134 6.12 -5.12 4.89
CA LEU A 134 5.32 -5.80 5.90
C LEU A 134 6.23 -6.78 6.67
N ALA A 135 6.97 -6.24 7.65
CA ALA A 135 7.90 -7.02 8.47
C ALA A 135 7.18 -7.71 9.65
N THR A 136 7.07 -7.06 10.80
CA THR A 136 6.38 -7.61 11.98
C THR A 136 4.86 -7.43 11.95
N GLY A 137 4.34 -6.58 11.06
CA GLY A 137 2.92 -6.23 10.98
C GLY A 137 2.47 -5.15 11.97
N GLY A 138 3.28 -4.76 12.94
CA GLY A 138 2.86 -3.84 14.01
C GLY A 138 2.36 -2.48 13.50
N SER A 139 3.08 -1.83 12.58
CA SER A 139 2.66 -0.55 11.99
C SER A 139 1.41 -0.70 11.14
N ALA A 140 1.30 -1.78 10.36
CA ALA A 140 0.13 -2.07 9.54
C ALA A 140 -1.12 -2.27 10.41
N ILE A 141 -1.02 -3.08 11.47
CA ILE A 141 -2.12 -3.34 12.41
C ILE A 141 -2.58 -2.03 13.04
N ALA A 142 -1.66 -1.22 13.58
CA ALA A 142 -2.01 0.05 14.20
C ALA A 142 -2.67 1.02 13.22
N ALA A 143 -2.15 1.14 11.99
CA ALA A 143 -2.75 2.00 10.96
C ALA A 143 -4.17 1.55 10.62
N ILE A 144 -4.41 0.24 10.48
CA ILE A 144 -5.73 -0.31 10.19
C ILE A 144 -6.68 -0.08 11.38
N ASP A 145 -6.23 -0.26 12.63
CA ASP A 145 -7.01 0.03 13.83
C ASP A 145 -7.47 1.50 13.84
N PHE A 146 -6.56 2.44 13.60
CA PHE A 146 -6.91 3.87 13.53
C PHE A 146 -7.91 4.17 12.41
N LEU A 147 -7.73 3.59 11.23
CA LEU A 147 -8.68 3.76 10.13
C LEU A 147 -10.07 3.23 10.48
N LYS A 148 -10.16 2.08 11.12
CA LYS A 148 -11.44 1.51 11.58
C LYS A 148 -12.10 2.39 12.65
N GLN A 149 -11.33 2.96 13.57
CA GLN A 149 -11.83 3.93 14.55
C GLN A 149 -12.40 5.20 13.89
N HIS A 150 -11.87 5.59 12.72
CA HIS A 150 -12.39 6.70 11.90
C HIS A 150 -13.50 6.27 10.93
N GLY A 151 -14.06 5.07 11.11
CA GLY A 151 -15.23 4.60 10.35
C GLY A 151 -14.92 3.97 8.99
N CYS A 152 -13.64 3.69 8.65
CA CYS A 152 -13.29 2.99 7.44
C CYS A 152 -13.81 1.56 7.47
N LYS A 153 -14.58 1.18 6.44
CA LYS A 153 -15.24 -0.13 6.34
C LYS A 153 -14.61 -1.06 5.31
N SER A 154 -13.94 -0.49 4.33
CA SER A 154 -13.32 -1.23 3.23
C SER A 154 -11.86 -0.83 3.12
N ILE A 155 -10.97 -1.72 3.56
CA ILE A 155 -9.53 -1.48 3.66
C ILE A 155 -8.81 -2.59 2.91
N ILE A 156 -7.81 -2.22 2.11
CA ILE A 156 -6.85 -3.10 1.48
C ILE A 156 -5.45 -2.66 1.93
N MET A 157 -4.61 -3.61 2.31
CA MET A 157 -3.20 -3.37 2.60
C MET A 157 -2.34 -3.68 1.37
N MET A 158 -1.42 -2.78 1.01
CA MET A 158 -0.50 -2.97 -0.12
C MET A 158 0.94 -2.81 0.34
N ASN A 159 1.76 -3.84 0.10
CA ASN A 159 3.18 -3.86 0.45
C ASN A 159 4.02 -4.36 -0.73
N ILE A 160 5.19 -3.78 -0.94
CA ILE A 160 6.12 -4.27 -1.98
C ILE A 160 6.70 -5.61 -1.54
N ILE A 161 7.26 -5.68 -0.34
CA ILE A 161 7.72 -6.96 0.23
C ILE A 161 7.12 -7.21 1.62
N GLY A 162 7.01 -8.46 1.98
CA GLY A 162 6.65 -8.89 3.33
C GLY A 162 7.20 -10.28 3.63
N CYS A 163 6.84 -10.78 4.79
CA CYS A 163 7.22 -12.12 5.24
C CYS A 163 6.03 -12.80 5.93
N PRO A 164 6.07 -14.13 6.11
CA PRO A 164 4.97 -14.89 6.71
C PRO A 164 4.55 -14.37 8.08
N GLU A 165 5.49 -13.92 8.90
CA GLU A 165 5.24 -13.43 10.26
C GLU A 165 4.36 -12.16 10.24
N GLY A 166 4.69 -11.18 9.39
CA GLY A 166 3.92 -9.94 9.28
C GLY A 166 2.54 -10.17 8.66
N ILE A 167 2.48 -11.00 7.62
CA ILE A 167 1.22 -11.38 6.96
C ILE A 167 0.29 -12.06 7.96
N ALA A 168 0.78 -13.07 8.70
CA ALA A 168 -0.01 -13.79 9.69
C ALA A 168 -0.48 -12.88 10.82
N ALA A 169 0.36 -11.94 11.27
CA ALA A 169 0.00 -10.96 12.29
C ALA A 169 -1.17 -10.07 11.84
N VAL A 170 -1.11 -9.53 10.62
CA VAL A 170 -2.20 -8.69 10.07
C VAL A 170 -3.46 -9.52 9.84
N GLN A 171 -3.37 -10.71 9.25
CA GLN A 171 -4.53 -11.59 9.04
C GLN A 171 -5.22 -11.98 10.36
N LYS A 172 -4.45 -12.17 11.42
CA LYS A 172 -4.99 -12.49 12.75
C LYS A 172 -5.72 -11.30 13.38
N ALA A 173 -5.15 -10.10 13.26
CA ALA A 173 -5.74 -8.87 13.82
C ALA A 173 -6.92 -8.37 12.99
N HIS A 174 -6.81 -8.46 11.66
CA HIS A 174 -7.76 -7.92 10.70
C HIS A 174 -8.12 -8.96 9.62
N PRO A 175 -8.93 -9.98 9.95
CA PRO A 175 -9.31 -11.05 9.02
C PRO A 175 -10.21 -10.60 7.87
N ASP A 176 -10.59 -9.34 7.85
CA ASP A 176 -11.41 -8.65 6.87
C ASP A 176 -10.62 -7.73 5.92
N VAL A 177 -9.28 -7.66 6.07
CA VAL A 177 -8.41 -6.79 5.27
C VAL A 177 -7.55 -7.63 4.34
N ASP A 178 -7.82 -7.55 3.04
CA ASP A 178 -7.02 -8.22 2.02
C ASP A 178 -5.64 -7.56 1.88
N ILE A 179 -4.62 -8.40 1.63
CA ILE A 179 -3.23 -7.98 1.49
C ILE A 179 -2.77 -8.22 0.06
N TYR A 180 -2.30 -7.18 -0.61
CA TYR A 180 -1.60 -7.25 -1.89
C TYR A 180 -0.11 -7.07 -1.67
N ILE A 181 0.69 -7.99 -2.20
CA ILE A 181 2.14 -7.99 -1.99
C ILE A 181 2.86 -8.36 -3.30
N ALA A 182 3.95 -7.65 -3.61
CA ALA A 182 4.73 -7.97 -4.81
C ALA A 182 5.64 -9.19 -4.60
N ALA A 183 6.14 -9.42 -3.38
CA ALA A 183 6.81 -10.66 -3.01
C ALA A 183 6.68 -10.96 -1.51
N CYS A 184 6.48 -12.24 -1.20
CA CYS A 184 6.60 -12.78 0.14
C CYS A 184 7.98 -13.41 0.30
N ASP A 185 8.81 -12.81 1.17
CA ASP A 185 10.15 -13.27 1.47
C ASP A 185 10.16 -14.33 2.57
N GLU A 186 11.32 -14.91 2.87
CA GLU A 186 11.41 -16.14 3.66
C GLU A 186 11.01 -15.96 5.13
N LYS A 187 11.56 -14.92 5.79
CA LYS A 187 11.41 -14.71 7.24
C LYS A 187 11.93 -13.36 7.71
N LEU A 188 11.81 -13.08 9.00
CA LEU A 188 12.55 -12.02 9.69
C LEU A 188 13.87 -12.57 10.28
N ASN A 189 14.89 -11.71 10.30
CA ASN A 189 16.09 -11.97 11.10
C ASN A 189 15.92 -11.47 12.55
N ASP A 190 16.95 -11.66 13.40
CA ASP A 190 16.93 -11.29 14.80
C ASP A 190 16.79 -9.77 15.05
N HIS A 191 17.04 -8.95 14.03
CA HIS A 191 16.86 -7.50 14.06
C HIS A 191 15.54 -7.05 13.41
N ALA A 192 14.61 -7.97 13.16
CA ALA A 192 13.32 -7.74 12.52
C ALA A 192 13.40 -7.20 11.07
N TYR A 193 14.50 -7.45 10.36
CA TYR A 193 14.60 -7.21 8.91
C TYR A 193 14.08 -8.41 8.13
N ILE A 194 13.37 -8.14 7.03
CA ILE A 194 12.94 -9.16 6.08
C ILE A 194 14.16 -9.74 5.35
N VAL A 195 14.21 -11.06 5.19
CA VAL A 195 15.30 -11.80 4.53
C VAL A 195 14.74 -12.60 3.36
N PRO A 196 15.31 -12.44 2.14
CA PRO A 196 16.47 -11.62 1.74
C PRO A 196 16.22 -10.12 1.77
N GLY A 197 14.98 -9.64 1.67
CA GLY A 197 14.57 -8.27 1.84
C GLY A 197 15.12 -7.29 0.80
N LEU A 198 15.14 -6.02 1.21
CA LEU A 198 15.71 -4.90 0.44
C LEU A 198 16.38 -3.83 1.35
N GLY A 199 16.64 -4.19 2.61
CA GLY A 199 17.14 -3.26 3.62
C GLY A 199 16.03 -2.39 4.24
N ASP A 200 16.37 -1.18 4.69
CA ASP A 200 15.40 -0.19 5.17
C ASP A 200 14.86 0.63 4.00
N ALA A 201 13.58 0.44 3.67
CA ALA A 201 12.95 1.13 2.54
C ALA A 201 12.89 2.65 2.75
N GLY A 202 12.63 3.10 3.99
CA GLY A 202 12.57 4.52 4.30
C GLY A 202 13.90 5.21 4.06
N ASP A 203 14.98 4.65 4.60
CA ASP A 203 16.32 5.19 4.40
C ASP A 203 16.74 5.18 2.92
N ARG A 204 16.41 4.10 2.20
CA ARG A 204 16.73 3.98 0.76
C ARG A 204 15.91 4.93 -0.11
N ILE A 205 14.62 5.18 0.21
CA ILE A 205 13.77 6.15 -0.50
C ILE A 205 14.26 7.58 -0.28
N PHE A 206 14.64 7.93 0.96
CA PHE A 206 14.93 9.31 1.34
C PHE A 206 16.42 9.64 1.40
N GLY A 207 17.30 8.64 1.32
CA GLY A 207 18.76 8.85 1.40
C GLY A 207 19.20 9.30 2.78
N THR A 208 18.61 8.74 3.84
CA THR A 208 18.85 9.17 5.23
C THR A 208 19.93 8.36 5.95
N LYS A 209 20.62 7.46 5.24
CA LYS A 209 21.84 6.77 5.67
C LYS A 209 22.90 6.81 4.60
#